data_bd50ed12c9294ce42ba3ebfddce8e30b
#
_entry.id   bd50ed12c9294ce42ba3ebfddce8e30b
#
_cell.length_a   1.000
_cell.length_b   1.000
_cell.length_c   1.000
_cell.angle_alpha   90.00
_cell.angle_beta   90.00
_cell.angle_gamma   90.00
#
_symmetry.space_group_name_H-M   'P 1'
#
loop_
_entity.id
_entity.type
_entity.pdbx_description
1 polymer ?
#
loop_
_entity_poly.entity_id
_entity_poly.type
_entity_poly.pdbx_seq_one_letter_code
_entity_poly.pdbx_strand_id
1 'polypeptide(L)'
;MLSKKKKIITGVVVLAAILILGFWYFFQKDRITVPDTYKYDDLTEYVTLGNYKGIRYTKKVKKVSDSDVQSEVKKAIKKASTTKDVKSGTVGSESKVKIDFTGKINGKKFDGGSAEEYILDIANDSMIDGFCEGIVGHKVGDKFDLKLKFPKDYSNKDVAGKNVVFTIKVKAIVKTNTPEYNDAFVEKNTKYKNTAEYEKSIRTKLEKENEATAEKDAYSEVFAKILKDSEVKKYPEKELDASKESMKETYKNLAKQYNLEYEDFLKQYMKMDEKSFNKQVDAYAKNSVKQQLVMRQLAKELDVAVTDEEYNEYLQELLKQNGMTEDSFEEQSGTSLKEYAQQNNMYEGLLYEKIMKQVMKLSKAE
;
A
#
# COMPACT_ATOMS: atom_id res chain seq x y z
N MET A 1 -4.67 -35.55 60.38
CA MET A 1 -5.52 -35.19 59.23
C MET A 1 -5.25 -33.80 58.63
N LEU A 2 -4.43 -32.99 59.26
CA LEU A 2 -4.08 -31.62 58.79
C LEU A 2 -3.02 -31.53 57.65
N SER A 3 -2.27 -32.64 57.42
CA SER A 3 -1.17 -32.62 56.43
C SER A 3 -1.62 -32.77 54.96
N LYS A 4 -2.73 -33.43 54.68
CA LYS A 4 -3.26 -33.61 53.31
C LYS A 4 -3.89 -32.34 52.73
N LYS A 5 -4.62 -31.56 53.59
CA LYS A 5 -5.23 -30.29 53.12
C LYS A 5 -4.18 -29.21 52.80
N LYS A 6 -3.08 -29.12 53.59
CA LYS A 6 -1.99 -28.19 53.27
C LYS A 6 -1.29 -28.52 51.95
N LYS A 7 -1.06 -29.79 51.63
CA LYS A 7 -0.44 -30.21 50.36
C LYS A 7 -1.33 -29.94 49.16
N ILE A 8 -2.66 -30.05 49.28
CA ILE A 8 -3.61 -29.75 48.21
C ILE A 8 -3.68 -28.24 47.97
N ILE A 9 -3.72 -27.42 49.02
CA ILE A 9 -3.74 -25.95 48.88
C ILE A 9 -2.43 -25.45 48.28
N THR A 10 -1.27 -25.98 48.67
CA THR A 10 0.02 -25.61 48.07
C THR A 10 0.11 -26.03 46.61
N GLY A 11 -0.43 -27.20 46.25
CA GLY A 11 -0.47 -27.66 44.85
C GLY A 11 -1.37 -26.79 43.94
N VAL A 12 -2.52 -26.35 44.44
CA VAL A 12 -3.46 -25.48 43.69
C VAL A 12 -2.87 -24.07 43.49
N VAL A 13 -2.20 -23.52 44.53
CA VAL A 13 -1.54 -22.20 44.43
C VAL A 13 -0.35 -22.24 43.48
N VAL A 14 0.43 -23.32 43.48
CA VAL A 14 1.55 -23.49 42.52
C VAL A 14 1.04 -23.68 41.08
N LEU A 15 -0.03 -24.45 40.87
CA LEU A 15 -0.67 -24.60 39.56
C LEU A 15 -1.28 -23.29 39.07
N ALA A 16 -1.94 -22.52 39.95
CA ALA A 16 -2.46 -21.19 39.57
C ALA A 16 -1.32 -20.21 39.25
N ALA A 17 -0.21 -20.23 39.98
CA ALA A 17 0.97 -19.42 39.70
C ALA A 17 1.64 -19.82 38.39
N ILE A 18 1.73 -21.13 38.08
CA ILE A 18 2.26 -21.62 36.78
C ILE A 18 1.33 -21.23 35.64
N LEU A 19 0.02 -21.30 35.80
CA LEU A 19 -0.96 -20.87 34.82
C LEU A 19 -0.90 -19.34 34.59
N ILE A 20 -0.76 -18.55 35.65
CA ILE A 20 -0.61 -17.09 35.56
C ILE A 20 0.73 -16.72 34.91
N LEU A 21 1.82 -17.40 35.30
CA LEU A 21 3.14 -17.18 34.68
C LEU A 21 3.18 -17.70 33.27
N GLY A 22 2.52 -18.82 32.95
CA GLY A 22 2.38 -19.34 31.57
C GLY A 22 1.53 -18.42 30.70
N PHE A 23 0.42 -17.91 31.24
CA PHE A 23 -0.44 -16.93 30.60
C PHE A 23 0.33 -15.59 30.40
N TRP A 24 1.05 -15.13 31.42
CA TRP A 24 1.89 -13.93 31.33
C TRP A 24 3.06 -14.10 30.35
N TYR A 25 3.73 -15.28 30.34
CA TYR A 25 4.78 -15.63 29.39
C TYR A 25 4.24 -15.75 27.95
N PHE A 26 3.06 -16.32 27.76
CA PHE A 26 2.40 -16.43 26.46
C PHE A 26 2.00 -15.04 25.93
N PHE A 27 1.51 -14.16 26.80
CA PHE A 27 1.19 -12.77 26.45
C PHE A 27 2.43 -11.89 26.20
N GLN A 28 3.58 -12.22 26.78
CA GLN A 28 4.83 -11.47 26.50
C GLN A 28 5.57 -11.97 25.28
N LYS A 29 5.38 -13.22 24.85
CA LYS A 29 6.13 -13.82 23.74
C LYS A 29 5.85 -13.15 22.39
N ASP A 30 4.67 -12.55 22.25
CA ASP A 30 4.21 -11.95 21.00
C ASP A 30 4.19 -10.40 21.02
N ARG A 31 4.64 -9.76 22.11
CA ARG A 31 4.74 -8.30 22.15
C ARG A 31 5.85 -7.82 21.23
N ILE A 32 5.48 -6.93 20.31
CA ILE A 32 6.42 -6.23 19.47
C ILE A 32 7.04 -5.12 20.31
N THR A 33 8.36 -5.17 20.48
CA THR A 33 9.11 -4.17 21.25
C THR A 33 9.52 -3.02 20.36
N VAL A 34 9.65 -1.82 20.95
CA VAL A 34 10.18 -0.66 20.24
C VAL A 34 11.61 -0.92 19.75
N PRO A 35 11.97 -0.45 18.54
CA PRO A 35 13.30 -0.66 17.97
C PRO A 35 14.43 -0.07 18.84
N ASP A 36 15.53 -0.80 18.93
CA ASP A 36 16.74 -0.37 19.67
C ASP A 36 17.72 0.38 18.75
N THR A 37 17.25 1.47 18.15
CA THR A 37 18.04 2.31 17.23
C THR A 37 18.16 3.72 17.75
N TYR A 38 19.25 4.41 17.39
CA TYR A 38 19.54 5.79 17.80
C TYR A 38 19.53 6.02 19.31
N LYS A 39 19.87 5.00 20.11
CA LYS A 39 20.02 5.12 21.56
C LYS A 39 21.42 5.67 21.88
N TYR A 40 21.52 6.99 21.89
CA TYR A 40 22.72 7.72 22.28
C TYR A 40 22.45 8.49 23.57
N ASP A 41 23.44 8.52 24.47
CA ASP A 41 23.32 9.24 25.74
C ASP A 41 23.14 10.73 25.51
N ASP A 42 23.87 11.29 24.54
CA ASP A 42 23.79 12.68 24.15
C ASP A 42 23.68 12.84 22.61
N LEU A 43 22.47 13.10 22.14
CA LEU A 43 22.20 13.38 20.71
C LEU A 43 22.72 14.75 20.27
N THR A 44 23.02 15.67 21.21
CA THR A 44 23.55 17.01 20.89
C THR A 44 24.97 16.95 20.32
N GLU A 45 25.67 15.84 20.51
CA GLU A 45 26.97 15.59 19.83
C GLU A 45 26.81 15.37 18.33
N TYR A 46 25.62 14.90 17.88
CA TYR A 46 25.35 14.52 16.51
C TYR A 46 24.55 15.57 15.74
N VAL A 47 23.62 16.27 16.42
CA VAL A 47 22.72 17.22 15.77
C VAL A 47 22.46 18.46 16.63
N THR A 48 22.40 19.61 15.98
CA THR A 48 21.83 20.84 16.55
C THR A 48 20.45 21.05 15.91
N LEU A 49 19.40 21.18 16.73
CA LEU A 49 18.06 21.44 16.22
C LEU A 49 17.95 22.85 15.67
N GLY A 50 17.26 22.96 14.54
CA GLY A 50 16.72 24.21 14.07
C GLY A 50 15.59 24.71 14.98
N ASN A 51 15.11 25.91 14.71
CA ASN A 51 13.95 26.43 15.45
C ASN A 51 12.73 25.55 15.24
N TYR A 52 12.12 25.06 16.32
CA TYR A 52 10.92 24.22 16.30
C TYR A 52 9.72 24.88 17.03
N LYS A 53 9.86 26.15 17.47
CA LYS A 53 8.79 26.89 18.16
C LYS A 53 8.35 28.10 17.32
N GLY A 54 7.06 28.37 17.31
CA GLY A 54 6.50 29.54 16.63
C GLY A 54 6.58 29.47 15.09
N ILE A 55 6.76 28.27 14.53
CA ILE A 55 6.79 28.07 13.07
C ILE A 55 5.40 28.39 12.50
N ARG A 56 5.37 29.21 11.47
CA ARG A 56 4.14 29.50 10.73
C ARG A 56 3.91 28.45 9.65
N TYR A 57 2.65 28.00 9.49
CA TYR A 57 2.28 27.01 8.49
C TYR A 57 0.87 27.25 7.99
N THR A 58 0.54 26.74 6.81
CA THR A 58 -0.80 26.84 6.23
C THR A 58 -1.46 25.46 6.22
N LYS A 59 -2.61 25.32 6.91
CA LYS A 59 -3.42 24.11 6.85
C LYS A 59 -4.51 24.26 5.79
N LYS A 60 -4.34 23.67 4.61
CA LYS A 60 -5.28 23.74 3.50
C LYS A 60 -6.16 22.50 3.44
N VAL A 61 -7.35 22.58 4.01
CA VAL A 61 -8.33 21.48 3.94
C VAL A 61 -9.12 21.60 2.63
N LYS A 62 -9.02 20.55 1.78
CA LYS A 62 -9.82 20.48 0.56
C LYS A 62 -11.30 20.32 0.91
N LYS A 63 -12.15 21.22 0.40
CA LYS A 63 -13.60 21.07 0.55
C LYS A 63 -14.12 19.88 -0.27
N VAL A 64 -15.05 19.14 0.32
CA VAL A 64 -15.72 18.03 -0.39
C VAL A 64 -16.82 18.59 -1.26
N SER A 65 -16.73 18.36 -2.56
CA SER A 65 -17.76 18.74 -3.54
C SER A 65 -18.82 17.63 -3.67
N ASP A 66 -19.97 17.96 -4.27
CA ASP A 66 -20.98 16.97 -4.61
C ASP A 66 -20.43 15.94 -5.62
N SER A 67 -19.58 16.37 -6.52
CA SER A 67 -18.90 15.49 -7.49
C SER A 67 -18.00 14.45 -6.80
N ASP A 68 -17.32 14.81 -5.69
CA ASP A 68 -16.53 13.84 -4.90
C ASP A 68 -17.46 12.78 -4.29
N VAL A 69 -18.60 13.19 -3.72
CA VAL A 69 -19.63 12.28 -3.15
C VAL A 69 -20.17 11.35 -4.22
N GLN A 70 -20.58 11.91 -5.38
CA GLN A 70 -21.11 11.12 -6.49
C GLN A 70 -20.08 10.14 -7.09
N SER A 71 -18.80 10.46 -7.01
CA SER A 71 -17.72 9.53 -7.39
C SER A 71 -17.68 8.29 -6.50
N GLU A 72 -17.84 8.46 -5.19
CA GLU A 72 -17.93 7.33 -4.25
C GLU A 72 -19.21 6.52 -4.44
N VAL A 73 -20.36 7.17 -4.69
CA VAL A 73 -21.62 6.50 -5.06
C VAL A 73 -21.44 5.64 -6.31
N LYS A 74 -20.79 6.18 -7.35
CA LYS A 74 -20.49 5.41 -8.58
C LYS A 74 -19.60 4.20 -8.32
N LYS A 75 -18.62 4.31 -7.42
CA LYS A 75 -17.80 3.17 -6.99
C LYS A 75 -18.64 2.10 -6.30
N ALA A 76 -19.56 2.51 -5.42
CA ALA A 76 -20.46 1.57 -4.74
C ALA A 76 -21.41 0.86 -5.74
N ILE A 77 -21.97 1.58 -6.68
CA ILE A 77 -22.81 1.02 -7.77
C ILE A 77 -22.01 0.01 -8.59
N LYS A 78 -20.78 0.38 -9.00
CA LYS A 78 -19.89 -0.50 -9.76
C LYS A 78 -19.56 -1.78 -8.98
N LYS A 79 -19.31 -1.67 -7.68
CA LYS A 79 -19.04 -2.82 -6.80
C LYS A 79 -20.25 -3.75 -6.67
N ALA A 80 -21.45 -3.19 -6.65
CA ALA A 80 -22.71 -3.96 -6.57
C ALA A 80 -23.22 -4.46 -7.93
N SER A 81 -22.61 -4.00 -9.04
CA SER A 81 -22.96 -4.45 -10.38
C SER A 81 -22.60 -5.92 -10.58
N THR A 82 -23.45 -6.66 -11.25
CA THR A 82 -23.25 -8.07 -11.57
C THR A 82 -23.10 -8.25 -13.07
N THR A 83 -22.42 -9.30 -13.49
CA THR A 83 -22.29 -9.64 -14.90
C THR A 83 -23.01 -10.94 -15.20
N LYS A 84 -23.58 -11.04 -16.41
CA LYS A 84 -24.25 -12.24 -16.93
C LYS A 84 -23.73 -12.56 -18.31
N ASP A 85 -23.33 -13.81 -18.53
CA ASP A 85 -22.98 -14.34 -19.84
C ASP A 85 -24.22 -14.60 -20.68
N VAL A 86 -24.32 -13.95 -21.82
CA VAL A 86 -25.33 -14.22 -22.84
C VAL A 86 -24.71 -15.11 -23.90
N LYS A 87 -25.25 -16.32 -24.04
CA LYS A 87 -24.68 -17.39 -24.88
C LYS A 87 -25.15 -17.34 -26.34
N SER A 88 -25.78 -16.23 -26.77
CA SER A 88 -26.26 -16.01 -28.16
C SER A 88 -26.18 -14.53 -28.49
N GLY A 89 -26.19 -14.19 -29.78
CA GLY A 89 -26.15 -12.82 -30.28
C GLY A 89 -24.90 -12.49 -31.08
N THR A 90 -24.88 -11.28 -31.61
CA THR A 90 -23.78 -10.75 -32.43
C THR A 90 -23.02 -9.68 -31.64
N VAL A 91 -21.70 -9.69 -31.71
CA VAL A 91 -20.81 -8.73 -31.04
C VAL A 91 -20.97 -7.38 -31.72
N GLY A 92 -21.31 -6.36 -30.95
CA GLY A 92 -21.30 -4.94 -31.39
C GLY A 92 -20.05 -4.19 -30.91
N SER A 93 -19.89 -2.97 -31.42
CA SER A 93 -18.74 -2.08 -31.06
C SER A 93 -18.68 -1.70 -29.58
N GLU A 94 -19.82 -1.69 -28.89
CA GLU A 94 -19.94 -1.36 -27.46
C GLU A 94 -20.03 -2.60 -26.56
N SER A 95 -19.80 -3.81 -27.14
CA SER A 95 -19.97 -5.06 -26.41
C SER A 95 -18.79 -5.33 -25.47
N LYS A 96 -19.10 -5.89 -24.31
CA LYS A 96 -18.12 -6.68 -23.56
C LYS A 96 -18.29 -8.14 -23.92
N VAL A 97 -17.21 -8.80 -24.28
CA VAL A 97 -17.24 -10.19 -24.74
C VAL A 97 -16.27 -11.05 -23.97
N LYS A 98 -16.68 -12.29 -23.72
CA LYS A 98 -15.81 -13.32 -23.18
C LYS A 98 -15.27 -14.13 -24.34
N ILE A 99 -13.97 -14.19 -24.48
CA ILE A 99 -13.28 -14.88 -25.56
C ILE A 99 -12.20 -15.82 -25.05
N ASP A 100 -11.92 -16.86 -25.81
CA ASP A 100 -10.64 -17.53 -25.78
C ASP A 100 -9.84 -17.06 -27.00
N PHE A 101 -8.56 -16.79 -26.85
CA PHE A 101 -7.69 -16.48 -27.96
C PHE A 101 -6.31 -17.12 -27.86
N THR A 102 -5.72 -17.42 -29.01
CA THR A 102 -4.36 -17.97 -29.12
C THR A 102 -3.65 -17.29 -30.27
N GLY A 103 -2.62 -16.49 -29.95
CA GLY A 103 -1.74 -15.84 -30.91
C GLY A 103 -0.57 -16.74 -31.32
N LYS A 104 -0.26 -16.73 -32.62
CA LYS A 104 0.89 -17.43 -33.19
C LYS A 104 1.66 -16.53 -34.14
N ILE A 105 2.98 -16.50 -34.00
CA ILE A 105 3.91 -15.85 -34.91
C ILE A 105 4.68 -16.98 -35.63
N ASN A 106 4.64 -17.01 -36.96
CA ASN A 106 5.22 -18.08 -37.76
C ASN A 106 4.78 -19.49 -37.30
N GLY A 107 3.51 -19.64 -36.90
CA GLY A 107 2.93 -20.90 -36.44
C GLY A 107 3.23 -21.28 -34.97
N LYS A 108 4.10 -20.55 -34.28
CA LYS A 108 4.49 -20.82 -32.88
C LYS A 108 3.79 -19.86 -31.90
N LYS A 109 3.28 -20.40 -30.77
CA LYS A 109 2.77 -19.58 -29.66
C LYS A 109 3.91 -18.74 -29.06
N PHE A 110 3.56 -17.61 -28.45
CA PHE A 110 4.48 -16.74 -27.74
C PHE A 110 3.88 -16.35 -26.38
N ASP A 111 4.72 -15.94 -25.45
CA ASP A 111 4.30 -15.59 -24.09
C ASP A 111 3.42 -14.33 -24.09
N GLY A 112 2.31 -14.40 -23.35
CA GLY A 112 1.28 -13.33 -23.31
C GLY A 112 0.37 -13.31 -24.54
N GLY A 113 0.56 -14.19 -25.54
CA GLY A 113 -0.26 -14.24 -26.76
C GLY A 113 -1.54 -15.08 -26.63
N SER A 114 -1.87 -15.64 -25.48
CA SER A 114 -3.05 -16.54 -25.33
C SER A 114 -3.73 -16.33 -23.99
N ALA A 115 -5.04 -16.38 -24.00
CA ALA A 115 -5.85 -16.42 -22.78
C ALA A 115 -7.16 -17.18 -23.01
N GLU A 116 -7.72 -17.73 -21.94
CA GLU A 116 -9.04 -18.34 -21.90
C GLU A 116 -9.97 -17.52 -21.00
N GLU A 117 -11.26 -17.52 -21.31
CA GLU A 117 -12.32 -16.80 -20.57
C GLU A 117 -12.00 -15.28 -20.39
N TYR A 118 -11.19 -14.71 -21.29
CA TYR A 118 -10.80 -13.30 -21.22
C TYR A 118 -12.00 -12.40 -21.50
N ILE A 119 -12.24 -11.42 -20.63
CA ILE A 119 -13.30 -10.42 -20.82
C ILE A 119 -12.71 -9.21 -21.53
N LEU A 120 -13.08 -9.02 -22.77
CA LEU A 120 -12.66 -7.92 -23.62
C LEU A 120 -13.77 -6.87 -23.71
N ASP A 121 -13.45 -5.62 -23.42
CA ASP A 121 -14.33 -4.46 -23.63
C ASP A 121 -14.00 -3.87 -25.01
N ILE A 122 -14.82 -4.19 -26.02
CA ILE A 122 -14.55 -3.83 -27.43
C ILE A 122 -14.30 -2.32 -27.59
N ALA A 123 -15.03 -1.48 -26.86
CA ALA A 123 -14.93 -0.03 -26.96
C ALA A 123 -13.72 0.58 -26.23
N ASN A 124 -13.22 -0.09 -25.17
CA ASN A 124 -12.28 0.52 -24.22
C ASN A 124 -11.01 -0.30 -23.96
N ASP A 125 -10.79 -1.40 -24.69
CA ASP A 125 -9.61 -2.23 -24.50
C ASP A 125 -8.41 -1.70 -25.31
N SER A 126 -7.20 -1.90 -24.75
CA SER A 126 -5.93 -1.47 -25.34
C SER A 126 -5.21 -2.59 -26.11
N MET A 127 -5.96 -3.43 -26.82
CA MET A 127 -5.40 -4.44 -27.71
C MET A 127 -4.70 -3.80 -28.91
N ILE A 128 -3.90 -4.59 -29.64
CA ILE A 128 -3.27 -4.09 -30.87
C ILE A 128 -4.33 -3.76 -31.92
N ASP A 129 -4.03 -2.78 -32.78
CA ASP A 129 -4.92 -2.27 -33.80
C ASP A 129 -5.56 -3.40 -34.63
N GLY A 130 -6.85 -3.32 -34.82
CA GLY A 130 -7.63 -4.30 -35.57
C GLY A 130 -8.11 -5.52 -34.75
N PHE A 131 -7.66 -5.70 -33.49
CA PHE A 131 -8.06 -6.85 -32.69
C PHE A 131 -9.52 -6.75 -32.26
N CYS A 132 -9.93 -5.64 -31.68
CA CYS A 132 -11.31 -5.40 -31.25
C CYS A 132 -12.25 -5.29 -32.44
N GLU A 133 -11.88 -4.53 -33.46
CA GLU A 133 -12.65 -4.33 -34.69
C GLU A 133 -12.88 -5.66 -35.43
N GLY A 134 -11.88 -6.55 -35.42
CA GLY A 134 -11.98 -7.85 -36.08
C GLY A 134 -12.93 -8.82 -35.39
N ILE A 135 -13.39 -8.53 -34.17
CA ILE A 135 -14.36 -9.35 -33.43
C ILE A 135 -15.79 -8.84 -33.64
N VAL A 136 -15.96 -7.56 -33.96
CA VAL A 136 -17.29 -6.98 -34.22
C VAL A 136 -17.97 -7.68 -35.41
N GLY A 137 -19.24 -7.98 -35.26
CA GLY A 137 -20.03 -8.70 -36.25
C GLY A 137 -20.01 -10.22 -36.11
N HIS A 138 -19.07 -10.80 -35.38
CA HIS A 138 -19.07 -12.24 -35.10
C HIS A 138 -20.15 -12.61 -34.09
N LYS A 139 -20.63 -13.85 -34.19
CA LYS A 139 -21.67 -14.40 -33.29
C LYS A 139 -21.02 -15.17 -32.12
N VAL A 140 -21.74 -15.23 -31.01
CA VAL A 140 -21.36 -16.13 -29.92
C VAL A 140 -21.30 -17.58 -30.44
N GLY A 141 -20.21 -18.27 -30.19
CA GLY A 141 -19.91 -19.60 -30.69
C GLY A 141 -18.91 -19.61 -31.86
N ASP A 142 -18.76 -18.49 -32.58
CA ASP A 142 -17.83 -18.41 -33.71
C ASP A 142 -16.41 -18.66 -33.28
N LYS A 143 -15.64 -19.34 -34.15
CA LYS A 143 -14.22 -19.54 -34.05
C LYS A 143 -13.60 -19.14 -35.40
N PHE A 144 -12.65 -18.19 -35.36
CA PHE A 144 -12.04 -17.62 -36.56
C PHE A 144 -10.60 -17.19 -36.32
N ASP A 145 -9.87 -16.98 -37.40
CA ASP A 145 -8.50 -16.48 -37.37
C ASP A 145 -8.47 -15.00 -37.76
N LEU A 146 -7.81 -14.17 -36.94
CA LEU A 146 -7.58 -12.77 -37.16
C LEU A 146 -6.10 -12.52 -37.42
N LYS A 147 -5.80 -11.98 -38.60
CA LYS A 147 -4.41 -11.71 -39.02
C LYS A 147 -4.10 -10.24 -38.74
N LEU A 148 -3.12 -10.01 -37.87
CA LEU A 148 -2.71 -8.68 -37.43
C LEU A 148 -1.19 -8.52 -37.49
N LYS A 149 -0.75 -7.32 -37.18
CA LYS A 149 0.68 -7.00 -37.08
C LYS A 149 0.94 -6.18 -35.82
N PHE A 150 1.91 -6.59 -35.05
CA PHE A 150 2.36 -5.79 -33.89
C PHE A 150 2.96 -4.46 -34.35
N PRO A 151 2.72 -3.34 -33.64
CA PRO A 151 3.42 -2.08 -33.87
C PRO A 151 4.95 -2.26 -33.80
N LYS A 152 5.71 -1.47 -34.56
CA LYS A 152 7.18 -1.54 -34.54
C LYS A 152 7.77 -1.12 -33.19
N ASP A 153 7.10 -0.24 -32.47
CA ASP A 153 7.45 0.30 -31.17
C ASP A 153 6.81 -0.44 -30.00
N TYR A 154 6.22 -1.61 -30.28
CA TYR A 154 5.61 -2.43 -29.23
C TYR A 154 6.62 -2.71 -28.10
N SER A 155 6.14 -2.67 -26.84
CA SER A 155 7.00 -2.76 -25.65
C SER A 155 7.80 -4.07 -25.60
N ASN A 156 7.16 -5.19 -25.94
CA ASN A 156 7.84 -6.49 -26.05
C ASN A 156 8.57 -6.57 -27.40
N LYS A 157 9.91 -6.48 -27.36
CA LYS A 157 10.78 -6.49 -28.55
C LYS A 157 10.77 -7.82 -29.29
N ASP A 158 10.39 -8.90 -28.63
CA ASP A 158 10.34 -10.24 -29.26
C ASP A 158 9.19 -10.37 -30.26
N VAL A 159 8.16 -9.54 -30.15
CA VAL A 159 6.99 -9.55 -31.04
C VAL A 159 6.82 -8.27 -31.85
N ALA A 160 7.52 -7.19 -31.51
CA ALA A 160 7.44 -5.90 -32.19
C ALA A 160 7.62 -6.01 -33.70
N GLY A 161 6.71 -5.41 -34.48
CA GLY A 161 6.71 -5.39 -35.93
C GLY A 161 6.41 -6.73 -36.60
N LYS A 162 6.19 -7.82 -35.88
CA LYS A 162 5.91 -9.16 -36.46
C LYS A 162 4.44 -9.33 -36.80
N ASN A 163 4.19 -10.12 -37.85
CA ASN A 163 2.85 -10.58 -38.18
C ASN A 163 2.42 -11.68 -37.20
N VAL A 164 1.17 -11.61 -36.79
CA VAL A 164 0.54 -12.56 -35.83
C VAL A 164 -0.80 -13.06 -36.38
N VAL A 165 -1.13 -14.29 -36.09
CA VAL A 165 -2.47 -14.84 -36.33
C VAL A 165 -3.05 -15.21 -34.98
N PHE A 166 -4.17 -14.58 -34.60
CA PHE A 166 -4.95 -14.91 -33.43
C PHE A 166 -6.11 -15.82 -33.84
N THR A 167 -6.16 -17.01 -33.30
CA THR A 167 -7.37 -17.84 -33.35
C THR A 167 -8.25 -17.44 -32.17
N ILE A 168 -9.42 -16.89 -32.45
CA ILE A 168 -10.36 -16.35 -31.48
C ILE A 168 -11.62 -17.23 -31.44
N LYS A 169 -12.13 -17.50 -30.21
CA LYS A 169 -13.43 -18.12 -30.00
C LYS A 169 -14.29 -17.19 -29.14
N VAL A 170 -15.44 -16.77 -29.66
CA VAL A 170 -16.39 -15.96 -28.91
C VAL A 170 -17.24 -16.87 -28.00
N LYS A 171 -17.09 -16.74 -26.69
CA LYS A 171 -17.76 -17.60 -25.68
C LYS A 171 -19.12 -17.04 -25.24
N ALA A 172 -19.19 -15.73 -25.05
CA ALA A 172 -20.39 -15.04 -24.61
C ALA A 172 -20.29 -13.54 -24.85
N ILE A 173 -21.43 -12.87 -24.90
CA ILE A 173 -21.53 -11.43 -24.68
C ILE A 173 -21.78 -11.23 -23.18
N VAL A 174 -20.98 -10.38 -22.54
CA VAL A 174 -21.06 -10.11 -21.11
C VAL A 174 -21.97 -8.90 -20.91
N LYS A 175 -23.15 -9.11 -20.36
CA LYS A 175 -24.08 -8.03 -19.99
C LYS A 175 -23.82 -7.66 -18.53
N THR A 176 -23.57 -6.38 -18.28
CA THR A 176 -23.48 -5.83 -16.92
C THR A 176 -24.88 -5.38 -16.49
N ASN A 177 -25.34 -5.91 -15.36
CA ASN A 177 -26.53 -5.43 -14.69
C ASN A 177 -26.09 -4.42 -13.63
N THR A 178 -26.25 -3.15 -13.94
CA THR A 178 -25.92 -2.04 -13.03
C THR A 178 -27.18 -1.68 -12.26
N PRO A 179 -27.17 -1.80 -10.92
CA PRO A 179 -28.35 -1.44 -10.14
C PRO A 179 -28.61 0.06 -10.18
N GLU A 180 -29.88 0.44 -10.14
CA GLU A 180 -30.29 1.83 -9.99
C GLU A 180 -29.94 2.33 -8.60
N TYR A 181 -29.42 3.55 -8.51
CA TYR A 181 -29.12 4.19 -7.24
C TYR A 181 -30.38 4.82 -6.64
N ASN A 182 -30.94 4.18 -5.64
CA ASN A 182 -32.11 4.61 -4.89
C ASN A 182 -32.04 4.08 -3.44
N ASP A 183 -33.05 4.37 -2.63
CA ASP A 183 -33.07 3.96 -1.22
C ASP A 183 -33.02 2.44 -1.06
N ALA A 184 -33.68 1.69 -1.91
CA ALA A 184 -33.63 0.21 -1.89
C ALA A 184 -32.21 -0.33 -2.19
N PHE A 185 -31.46 0.34 -3.09
CA PHE A 185 -30.05 0.02 -3.31
C PHE A 185 -29.23 0.25 -2.06
N VAL A 186 -29.41 1.40 -1.41
CA VAL A 186 -28.67 1.78 -0.21
C VAL A 186 -28.95 0.83 0.94
N GLU A 187 -30.21 0.51 1.20
CA GLU A 187 -30.61 -0.42 2.25
C GLU A 187 -30.03 -1.82 2.05
N LYS A 188 -30.02 -2.29 0.80
CA LYS A 188 -29.49 -3.62 0.44
C LYS A 188 -27.97 -3.72 0.55
N ASN A 189 -27.23 -2.67 0.18
CA ASN A 189 -25.78 -2.72 -0.04
C ASN A 189 -24.97 -1.99 1.03
N THR A 190 -25.62 -1.30 1.96
CA THR A 190 -24.97 -0.50 3.01
C THR A 190 -25.70 -0.68 4.35
N LYS A 191 -25.21 -0.02 5.39
CA LYS A 191 -25.88 0.03 6.70
C LYS A 191 -26.86 1.21 6.85
N TYR A 192 -27.07 1.99 5.81
CA TYR A 192 -27.91 3.19 5.81
C TYR A 192 -29.29 2.87 5.21
N LYS A 193 -30.29 3.70 5.52
CA LYS A 193 -31.69 3.45 5.13
C LYS A 193 -32.08 4.12 3.83
N ASN A 194 -31.40 5.19 3.45
CA ASN A 194 -31.73 5.97 2.24
C ASN A 194 -30.49 6.66 1.67
N THR A 195 -30.65 7.17 0.45
CA THR A 195 -29.60 7.84 -0.31
C THR A 195 -29.03 9.05 0.41
N ALA A 196 -29.89 9.87 1.07
CA ALA A 196 -29.48 11.06 1.79
C ALA A 196 -28.55 10.74 2.99
N GLU A 197 -28.90 9.72 3.78
CA GLU A 197 -28.04 9.26 4.88
C GLU A 197 -26.70 8.72 4.39
N TYR A 198 -26.74 7.95 3.30
CA TYR A 198 -25.52 7.37 2.73
C TYR A 198 -24.60 8.45 2.16
N GLU A 199 -25.12 9.39 1.37
CA GLU A 199 -24.35 10.51 0.83
C GLU A 199 -23.77 11.41 1.93
N LYS A 200 -24.56 11.69 2.98
CA LYS A 200 -24.06 12.39 4.16
C LYS A 200 -22.89 11.66 4.83
N SER A 201 -22.98 10.32 4.93
CA SER A 201 -21.92 9.52 5.51
C SER A 201 -20.64 9.53 4.68
N ILE A 202 -20.77 9.48 3.33
CA ILE A 202 -19.66 9.63 2.39
C ILE A 202 -19.01 11.00 2.58
N ARG A 203 -19.80 12.06 2.57
CA ARG A 203 -19.30 13.44 2.76
C ARG A 203 -18.51 13.56 4.06
N THR A 204 -19.09 13.12 5.17
CA THR A 204 -18.42 13.15 6.49
C THR A 204 -17.11 12.35 6.48
N LYS A 205 -17.07 11.18 5.79
CA LYS A 205 -15.86 10.39 5.63
C LYS A 205 -14.80 11.16 4.85
N LEU A 206 -15.15 11.70 3.68
CA LEU A 206 -14.24 12.47 2.84
C LEU A 206 -13.73 13.74 3.52
N GLU A 207 -14.58 14.43 4.30
CA GLU A 207 -14.18 15.60 5.09
C GLU A 207 -13.12 15.23 6.14
N LYS A 208 -13.30 14.10 6.84
CA LYS A 208 -12.30 13.59 7.79
C LYS A 208 -10.99 13.19 7.10
N GLU A 209 -11.07 12.55 5.95
CA GLU A 209 -9.90 12.17 5.17
C GLU A 209 -9.12 13.40 4.67
N ASN A 210 -9.82 14.43 4.18
CA ASN A 210 -9.22 15.69 3.75
C ASN A 210 -8.59 16.45 4.92
N GLU A 211 -9.24 16.46 6.10
CA GLU A 211 -8.72 17.05 7.32
C GLU A 211 -7.43 16.34 7.77
N ALA A 212 -7.43 15.00 7.81
CA ALA A 212 -6.26 14.20 8.16
C ALA A 212 -5.10 14.39 7.15
N THR A 213 -5.43 14.54 5.87
CA THR A 213 -4.44 14.83 4.82
C THR A 213 -3.82 16.20 5.03
N ALA A 214 -4.66 17.23 5.23
CA ALA A 214 -4.18 18.59 5.48
C ALA A 214 -3.33 18.71 6.77
N GLU A 215 -3.64 17.90 7.78
CA GLU A 215 -2.83 17.82 9.00
C GLU A 215 -1.46 17.20 8.71
N LYS A 216 -1.41 16.09 7.98
CA LYS A 216 -0.13 15.43 7.57
C LYS A 216 0.72 16.35 6.69
N ASP A 217 0.10 17.08 5.77
CA ASP A 217 0.78 18.05 4.92
C ASP A 217 1.38 19.18 5.77
N ALA A 218 0.63 19.70 6.75
CA ALA A 218 1.11 20.71 7.68
C ALA A 218 2.27 20.17 8.55
N TYR A 219 2.19 18.92 9.02
CA TYR A 219 3.31 18.27 9.74
C TYR A 219 4.56 18.21 8.86
N SER A 220 4.40 17.79 7.61
CA SER A 220 5.51 17.70 6.66
C SER A 220 6.13 19.07 6.37
N GLU A 221 5.31 20.12 6.19
CA GLU A 221 5.78 21.49 5.99
C GLU A 221 6.60 21.99 7.18
N VAL A 222 6.05 21.83 8.39
CA VAL A 222 6.70 22.30 9.63
C VAL A 222 8.00 21.51 9.87
N PHE A 223 7.97 20.19 9.71
CA PHE A 223 9.16 19.36 9.90
C PHE A 223 10.26 19.66 8.87
N ALA A 224 9.89 19.93 7.62
CA ALA A 224 10.85 20.35 6.60
C ALA A 224 11.55 21.67 6.96
N LYS A 225 10.84 22.63 7.57
CA LYS A 225 11.46 23.88 8.07
C LYS A 225 12.43 23.58 9.20
N ILE A 226 12.05 22.73 10.16
CA ILE A 226 12.95 22.31 11.25
C ILE A 226 14.19 21.61 10.69
N LEU A 227 14.02 20.67 9.77
CA LEU A 227 15.14 19.96 9.14
C LEU A 227 16.09 20.89 8.39
N LYS A 228 15.53 21.86 7.67
CA LYS A 228 16.34 22.85 6.93
C LYS A 228 17.27 23.62 7.85
N ASP A 229 16.75 24.05 8.99
CA ASP A 229 17.44 24.89 9.96
C ASP A 229 18.27 24.06 10.95
N SER A 230 18.17 22.71 10.92
CA SER A 230 18.97 21.81 11.74
C SER A 230 20.31 21.47 11.08
N GLU A 231 21.36 21.34 11.89
CA GLU A 231 22.72 21.00 11.45
C GLU A 231 23.16 19.66 12.02
N VAL A 232 23.66 18.76 11.17
CA VAL A 232 24.32 17.52 11.60
C VAL A 232 25.80 17.79 11.80
N LYS A 233 26.26 17.69 13.05
CA LYS A 233 27.66 17.82 13.42
C LYS A 233 28.46 16.60 13.06
N LYS A 234 27.88 15.41 13.26
CA LYS A 234 28.50 14.12 13.04
C LYS A 234 27.43 13.09 12.65
N TYR A 235 27.71 12.29 11.65
CA TYR A 235 26.86 11.16 11.31
C TYR A 235 27.30 9.91 12.09
N PRO A 236 26.40 9.21 12.80
CA PRO A 236 26.72 7.93 13.40
C PRO A 236 26.93 6.88 12.29
N GLU A 237 28.13 6.27 12.27
CA GLU A 237 28.55 5.37 11.19
C GLU A 237 27.64 4.15 11.07
N LYS A 238 27.25 3.53 12.20
CA LYS A 238 26.37 2.36 12.25
C LYS A 238 25.07 2.61 11.50
N GLU A 239 24.37 3.69 11.78
CA GLU A 239 23.08 4.03 11.18
C GLU A 239 23.24 4.51 9.74
N LEU A 240 24.34 5.19 9.45
CA LEU A 240 24.63 5.63 8.08
C LEU A 240 24.87 4.41 7.16
N ASP A 241 25.66 3.44 7.61
CA ASP A 241 25.93 2.23 6.83
C ASP A 241 24.71 1.31 6.74
N ALA A 242 23.94 1.18 7.82
CA ALA A 242 22.68 0.46 7.79
C ALA A 242 21.68 1.06 6.77
N SER A 243 21.59 2.39 6.70
CA SER A 243 20.74 3.08 5.73
C SER A 243 21.20 2.87 4.28
N LYS A 244 22.54 2.89 4.04
CA LYS A 244 23.10 2.59 2.72
C LYS A 244 22.81 1.16 2.28
N GLU A 245 23.04 0.21 3.18
CA GLU A 245 22.84 -1.22 2.90
C GLU A 245 21.35 -1.52 2.61
N SER A 246 20.45 -0.98 3.42
CA SER A 246 19.01 -1.14 3.21
C SER A 246 18.56 -0.65 1.82
N MET A 247 19.06 0.53 1.40
CA MET A 247 18.74 1.03 0.06
C MET A 247 19.31 0.13 -1.04
N LYS A 248 20.56 -0.31 -0.92
CA LYS A 248 21.19 -1.21 -1.91
C LYS A 248 20.45 -2.53 -2.02
N GLU A 249 20.09 -3.14 -0.88
CA GLU A 249 19.34 -4.40 -0.86
C GLU A 249 17.95 -4.25 -1.51
N THR A 250 17.27 -3.13 -1.31
CA THR A 250 16.01 -2.85 -2.00
C THR A 250 16.18 -2.93 -3.51
N TYR A 251 17.20 -2.29 -4.08
CA TYR A 251 17.43 -2.31 -5.52
C TYR A 251 17.98 -3.64 -6.04
N LYS A 252 18.78 -4.38 -5.24
CA LYS A 252 19.17 -5.76 -5.57
C LYS A 252 17.96 -6.69 -5.65
N ASN A 253 17.03 -6.56 -4.70
CA ASN A 253 15.81 -7.36 -4.69
C ASN A 253 14.89 -7.00 -5.87
N LEU A 254 14.82 -5.72 -6.22
CA LEU A 254 14.10 -5.28 -7.42
C LEU A 254 14.70 -5.89 -8.69
N ALA A 255 16.03 -5.87 -8.84
CA ALA A 255 16.72 -6.50 -9.97
C ALA A 255 16.38 -7.99 -10.10
N LYS A 256 16.35 -8.73 -8.97
CA LYS A 256 15.94 -10.15 -8.95
C LYS A 256 14.50 -10.35 -9.44
N GLN A 257 13.56 -9.46 -9.08
CA GLN A 257 12.17 -9.53 -9.55
C GLN A 257 12.05 -9.35 -11.07
N TYR A 258 12.97 -8.58 -11.67
CA TYR A 258 13.06 -8.40 -13.12
C TYR A 258 13.94 -9.45 -13.82
N ASN A 259 14.43 -10.46 -13.08
CA ASN A 259 15.38 -11.48 -13.58
C ASN A 259 16.63 -10.87 -14.21
N LEU A 260 17.17 -9.84 -13.59
CA LEU A 260 18.36 -9.10 -14.03
C LEU A 260 19.47 -9.15 -12.97
N GLU A 261 20.71 -9.08 -13.44
CA GLU A 261 21.83 -8.75 -12.58
C GLU A 261 21.71 -7.29 -12.10
N TYR A 262 22.18 -6.99 -10.90
CA TYR A 262 22.04 -5.68 -10.28
C TYR A 262 22.58 -4.52 -11.13
N GLU A 263 23.78 -4.68 -11.69
CA GLU A 263 24.38 -3.65 -12.57
C GLU A 263 23.57 -3.41 -13.84
N ASP A 264 23.04 -4.50 -14.45
CA ASP A 264 22.22 -4.40 -15.66
C ASP A 264 20.88 -3.73 -15.35
N PHE A 265 20.29 -4.02 -14.19
CA PHE A 265 19.11 -3.32 -13.72
C PHE A 265 19.35 -1.82 -13.57
N LEU A 266 20.46 -1.41 -12.92
CA LEU A 266 20.81 0.01 -12.79
C LEU A 266 20.98 0.69 -14.15
N LYS A 267 21.65 0.05 -15.11
CA LYS A 267 21.85 0.60 -16.46
C LYS A 267 20.55 0.69 -17.26
N GLN A 268 19.72 -0.36 -17.23
CA GLN A 268 18.52 -0.44 -18.06
C GLN A 268 17.35 0.39 -17.53
N TYR A 269 17.11 0.34 -16.21
CA TYR A 269 15.93 0.96 -15.58
C TYR A 269 16.25 2.31 -14.94
N MET A 270 17.40 2.41 -14.25
CA MET A 270 17.80 3.65 -13.58
C MET A 270 18.63 4.58 -14.48
N LYS A 271 19.08 4.10 -15.67
CA LYS A 271 19.91 4.86 -16.61
C LYS A 271 21.19 5.41 -15.99
N MET A 272 21.79 4.67 -15.05
CA MET A 272 23.00 5.07 -14.33
C MET A 272 23.94 3.89 -14.08
N ASP A 273 25.21 4.22 -13.86
CA ASP A 273 26.22 3.26 -13.41
C ASP A 273 26.19 3.11 -11.86
N GLU A 274 26.84 2.07 -11.35
CA GLU A 274 26.90 1.79 -9.92
C GLU A 274 27.58 2.93 -9.14
N LYS A 275 28.57 3.58 -9.70
CA LYS A 275 29.27 4.73 -9.06
C LYS A 275 28.32 5.90 -8.84
N SER A 276 27.50 6.23 -9.84
CA SER A 276 26.49 7.28 -9.75
C SER A 276 25.36 6.90 -8.79
N PHE A 277 24.95 5.63 -8.80
CA PHE A 277 24.00 5.10 -7.84
C PHE A 277 24.52 5.18 -6.40
N ASN A 278 25.77 4.78 -6.14
CA ASN A 278 26.37 4.86 -4.81
C ASN A 278 26.43 6.30 -4.27
N LYS A 279 26.61 7.33 -5.13
CA LYS A 279 26.48 8.73 -4.70
C LYS A 279 25.07 9.09 -4.26
N GLN A 280 24.04 8.58 -4.96
CA GLN A 280 22.65 8.77 -4.55
C GLN A 280 22.35 8.04 -3.24
N VAL A 281 22.88 6.82 -3.06
CA VAL A 281 22.80 6.06 -1.80
C VAL A 281 23.39 6.85 -0.64
N ASP A 282 24.58 7.43 -0.82
CA ASP A 282 25.22 8.26 0.22
C ASP A 282 24.39 9.50 0.57
N ALA A 283 23.87 10.20 -0.42
CA ALA A 283 23.00 11.37 -0.22
C ALA A 283 21.69 11.00 0.49
N TYR A 284 21.05 9.91 0.06
CA TYR A 284 19.86 9.38 0.68
C TYR A 284 20.11 9.00 2.15
N ALA A 285 21.17 8.22 2.41
CA ALA A 285 21.51 7.77 3.76
C ALA A 285 21.77 8.95 4.70
N LYS A 286 22.53 9.95 4.26
CA LYS A 286 22.75 11.17 5.04
C LYS A 286 21.46 11.91 5.34
N ASN A 287 20.55 12.04 4.35
CA ASN A 287 19.26 12.70 4.57
C ASN A 287 18.38 11.90 5.54
N SER A 288 18.31 10.57 5.37
CA SER A 288 17.55 9.67 6.25
C SER A 288 18.06 9.73 7.68
N VAL A 289 19.38 9.63 7.89
CA VAL A 289 19.99 9.73 9.22
C VAL A 289 19.79 11.12 9.83
N LYS A 290 19.90 12.20 9.04
CA LYS A 290 19.58 13.55 9.51
C LYS A 290 18.14 13.65 10.03
N GLN A 291 17.17 13.12 9.29
CA GLN A 291 15.76 13.11 9.71
C GLN A 291 15.58 12.37 11.03
N GLN A 292 16.19 11.19 11.16
CA GLN A 292 16.12 10.39 12.39
C GLN A 292 16.76 11.10 13.59
N LEU A 293 17.94 11.68 13.42
CA LEU A 293 18.62 12.44 14.48
C LEU A 293 17.78 13.63 14.95
N VAL A 294 17.23 14.41 14.02
CA VAL A 294 16.36 15.55 14.34
C VAL A 294 15.09 15.07 15.05
N MET A 295 14.46 14.01 14.56
CA MET A 295 13.26 13.44 15.17
C MET A 295 13.53 12.95 16.60
N ARG A 296 14.62 12.20 16.82
CA ARG A 296 15.00 11.71 18.16
C ARG A 296 15.37 12.83 19.12
N GLN A 297 16.08 13.85 18.64
CA GLN A 297 16.39 15.02 19.48
C GLN A 297 15.13 15.82 19.83
N LEU A 298 14.20 16.00 18.88
CA LEU A 298 12.89 16.60 19.17
C LEU A 298 12.09 15.80 20.20
N ALA A 299 12.10 14.45 20.08
CA ALA A 299 11.47 13.58 21.06
C ALA A 299 12.00 13.83 22.48
N LYS A 300 13.33 13.94 22.62
CA LYS A 300 14.01 14.23 23.88
C LYS A 300 13.65 15.62 24.42
N GLU A 301 13.70 16.66 23.58
CA GLU A 301 13.37 18.05 23.97
C GLU A 301 11.89 18.23 24.37
N LEU A 302 11.00 17.44 23.81
CA LEU A 302 9.55 17.53 24.03
C LEU A 302 9.02 16.48 25.02
N ASP A 303 9.91 15.67 25.60
CA ASP A 303 9.57 14.54 26.48
C ASP A 303 8.52 13.61 25.84
N VAL A 304 8.74 13.25 24.56
CA VAL A 304 7.88 12.37 23.78
C VAL A 304 8.56 11.00 23.65
N ALA A 305 7.86 9.96 24.08
CA ALA A 305 8.26 8.58 23.88
C ALA A 305 7.10 7.74 23.34
N VAL A 306 7.41 6.61 22.75
CA VAL A 306 6.46 5.56 22.39
C VAL A 306 6.82 4.34 23.22
N THR A 307 5.90 3.87 24.05
CA THR A 307 6.09 2.66 24.84
C THR A 307 5.78 1.41 24.01
N ASP A 308 6.24 0.24 24.47
CA ASP A 308 5.89 -1.04 23.84
C ASP A 308 4.36 -1.26 23.81
N GLU A 309 3.66 -0.82 24.86
CA GLU A 309 2.20 -0.91 24.95
C GLU A 309 1.51 -0.06 23.90
N GLU A 310 1.84 1.23 23.81
CA GLU A 310 1.32 2.15 22.79
C GLU A 310 1.62 1.67 21.36
N TYR A 311 2.81 1.10 21.15
CA TYR A 311 3.17 0.58 19.84
C TYR A 311 2.34 -0.65 19.45
N ASN A 312 2.13 -1.58 20.39
CA ASN A 312 1.27 -2.72 20.15
C ASN A 312 -0.19 -2.30 19.94
N GLU A 313 -0.74 -1.39 20.76
CA GLU A 313 -2.09 -0.85 20.55
C GLU A 313 -2.26 -0.21 19.17
N TYR A 314 -1.28 0.55 18.73
CA TYR A 314 -1.27 1.16 17.39
C TYR A 314 -1.34 0.10 16.28
N LEU A 315 -0.55 -0.97 16.38
CA LEU A 315 -0.53 -2.05 15.40
C LEU A 315 -1.85 -2.85 15.41
N GLN A 316 -2.41 -3.13 16.59
CA GLN A 316 -3.71 -3.81 16.72
C GLN A 316 -4.85 -2.96 16.13
N GLU A 317 -4.84 -1.65 16.36
CA GLU A 317 -5.87 -0.76 15.79
C GLU A 317 -5.78 -0.70 14.26
N LEU A 318 -4.57 -0.75 13.68
CA LEU A 318 -4.40 -0.85 12.22
C LEU A 318 -5.01 -2.13 11.65
N LEU A 319 -4.79 -3.27 12.30
CA LEU A 319 -5.42 -4.54 11.90
C LEU A 319 -6.93 -4.44 11.95
N LYS A 320 -7.47 -3.95 13.06
CA LYS A 320 -8.91 -3.79 13.28
C LYS A 320 -9.57 -2.86 12.27
N GLN A 321 -8.93 -1.73 11.92
CA GLN A 321 -9.42 -0.80 10.89
C GLN A 321 -9.53 -1.46 9.50
N ASN A 322 -8.68 -2.45 9.24
CA ASN A 322 -8.71 -3.24 8.02
C ASN A 322 -9.55 -4.52 8.13
N GLY A 323 -10.22 -4.75 9.27
CA GLY A 323 -11.03 -5.94 9.52
C GLY A 323 -10.21 -7.23 9.59
N MET A 324 -8.94 -7.13 10.00
CA MET A 324 -7.99 -8.24 10.08
C MET A 324 -7.68 -8.63 11.52
N THR A 325 -7.29 -9.88 11.71
CA THR A 325 -6.57 -10.39 12.89
C THR A 325 -5.10 -10.59 12.52
N GLU A 326 -4.21 -10.79 13.49
CA GLU A 326 -2.80 -11.12 13.20
C GLU A 326 -2.67 -12.35 12.32
N ASP A 327 -3.40 -13.43 12.65
CA ASP A 327 -3.39 -14.69 11.87
C ASP A 327 -3.83 -14.44 10.41
N SER A 328 -4.95 -13.71 10.20
CA SER A 328 -5.43 -13.41 8.85
C SER A 328 -4.50 -12.47 8.09
N PHE A 329 -3.81 -11.59 8.78
CA PHE A 329 -2.78 -10.72 8.19
C PHE A 329 -1.57 -11.54 7.73
N GLU A 330 -1.06 -12.43 8.59
CA GLU A 330 0.09 -13.29 8.28
C GLU A 330 -0.22 -14.24 7.12
N GLU A 331 -1.42 -14.85 7.10
CA GLU A 331 -1.88 -15.70 6.00
C GLU A 331 -1.94 -14.95 4.66
N GLN A 332 -2.40 -13.70 4.66
CA GLN A 332 -2.53 -12.90 3.44
C GLN A 332 -1.22 -12.25 2.97
N SER A 333 -0.40 -11.78 3.92
CA SER A 333 0.85 -11.05 3.63
C SER A 333 2.07 -11.95 3.45
N GLY A 334 2.01 -13.18 4.00
CA GLY A 334 3.14 -14.10 4.04
C GLY A 334 4.25 -13.66 5.01
N THR A 335 3.98 -12.68 5.89
CA THR A 335 4.94 -12.18 6.88
C THR A 335 4.24 -11.85 8.20
N SER A 336 4.93 -11.99 9.31
CA SER A 336 4.39 -11.63 10.62
C SER A 336 4.15 -10.12 10.74
N LEU A 337 3.19 -9.72 11.58
CA LEU A 337 2.93 -8.30 11.87
C LEU A 337 4.19 -7.58 12.36
N LYS A 338 5.02 -8.26 13.15
CA LYS A 338 6.28 -7.74 13.67
C LYS A 338 7.28 -7.43 12.55
N GLU A 339 7.50 -8.38 11.66
CA GLU A 339 8.42 -8.19 10.53
C GLU A 339 7.91 -7.10 9.59
N TYR A 340 6.62 -7.12 9.28
CA TYR A 340 5.98 -6.07 8.48
C TYR A 340 6.15 -4.68 9.10
N ALA A 341 5.90 -4.56 10.40
CA ALA A 341 6.03 -3.31 11.13
C ALA A 341 7.48 -2.77 11.13
N GLN A 342 8.46 -3.67 11.24
CA GLN A 342 9.88 -3.32 11.14
C GLN A 342 10.27 -2.91 9.71
N GLN A 343 9.89 -3.69 8.71
CA GLN A 343 10.19 -3.40 7.30
C GLN A 343 9.58 -2.07 6.82
N ASN A 344 8.43 -1.70 7.37
CA ASN A 344 7.73 -0.47 7.01
C ASN A 344 7.97 0.70 7.97
N ASN A 345 8.93 0.60 8.90
CA ASN A 345 9.29 1.65 9.85
C ASN A 345 8.09 2.23 10.61
N MET A 346 7.15 1.37 11.04
CA MET A 346 5.88 1.82 11.63
C MET A 346 6.08 2.49 13.00
N TYR A 347 7.12 2.09 13.74
CA TYR A 347 7.51 2.76 14.98
C TYR A 347 7.90 4.23 14.74
N GLU A 348 8.74 4.46 13.73
CA GLU A 348 9.20 5.80 13.36
C GLU A 348 8.03 6.68 12.92
N GLY A 349 7.06 6.10 12.22
CA GLY A 349 5.83 6.78 11.84
C GLY A 349 5.01 7.23 13.05
N LEU A 350 4.81 6.34 14.02
CA LEU A 350 4.09 6.65 15.26
C LEU A 350 4.84 7.70 16.10
N LEU A 351 6.15 7.54 16.26
CA LEU A 351 6.98 8.52 16.99
C LEU A 351 6.92 9.90 16.32
N TYR A 352 7.06 9.95 14.99
CA TYR A 352 6.93 11.18 14.22
C TYR A 352 5.58 11.86 14.45
N GLU A 353 4.49 11.13 14.39
CA GLU A 353 3.14 11.65 14.62
C GLU A 353 3.00 12.25 16.03
N LYS A 354 3.49 11.55 17.05
CA LYS A 354 3.47 12.04 18.44
C LYS A 354 4.29 13.31 18.61
N ILE A 355 5.49 13.37 18.03
CA ILE A 355 6.36 14.57 18.05
C ILE A 355 5.65 15.72 17.36
N MET A 356 5.15 15.51 16.14
CA MET A 356 4.52 16.58 15.36
C MET A 356 3.26 17.13 16.03
N LYS A 357 2.47 16.28 16.68
CA LYS A 357 1.35 16.76 17.52
C LYS A 357 1.78 17.76 18.60
N GLN A 358 2.95 17.58 19.22
CA GLN A 358 3.47 18.53 20.20
C GLN A 358 4.07 19.77 19.53
N VAL A 359 4.84 19.61 18.45
CA VAL A 359 5.42 20.73 17.68
C VAL A 359 4.32 21.64 17.14
N MET A 360 3.22 21.08 16.65
CA MET A 360 2.09 21.88 16.12
C MET A 360 1.42 22.74 17.19
N LYS A 361 1.37 22.29 18.46
CA LYS A 361 0.89 23.14 19.57
C LYS A 361 1.79 24.34 19.83
N LEU A 362 3.06 24.24 19.47
CA LEU A 362 4.06 25.31 19.58
C LEU A 362 4.16 26.17 18.30
N SER A 363 3.45 25.80 17.23
CA SER A 363 3.43 26.44 15.92
C SER A 363 2.20 27.32 15.74
N LYS A 364 2.15 28.13 14.68
CA LYS A 364 1.06 29.08 14.40
C LYS A 364 0.47 28.82 13.02
N ALA A 365 -0.82 28.46 12.96
CA ALA A 365 -1.56 28.42 11.71
C ALA A 365 -1.76 29.83 11.15
N GLU A 366 -1.59 30.00 9.82
CA GLU A 366 -1.88 31.21 9.05
C GLU A 366 -3.22 31.09 8.34
#